data_172c3054b76353aa98275e69390d061c
#
_entry.id   172c3054b76353aa98275e69390d061c
#
_cell.length_a   1.000
_cell.length_b   1.000
_cell.length_c   1.000
_cell.angle_alpha   90.00
_cell.angle_beta   90.00
_cell.angle_gamma   90.00
#
_symmetry.space_group_name_H-M   'P 1'
#
loop_
_entity.id
_entity.type
_entity.pdbx_description
1 polymer ?
#
loop_
_entity_poly.entity_id
_entity_poly.type
_entity_poly.pdbx_seq_one_letter_code
_entity_poly.pdbx_strand_id
1 'polypeptide(L)' 'MEFLLCALDCAIPVEVTLDEDNGRYMVRKSDTSGEFFNTADELIDWIKQNFTEEQFCTPEEFHGMLKQLKEYQEQYF' A
#
# COMPACT_ATOMS: atom_id res chain seq x y z
N MET A 1 8.95 -0.13 -5.36
CA MET A 1 7.94 0.95 -5.30
C MET A 1 7.63 1.30 -3.87
N GLU A 2 7.55 2.58 -3.59
CA GLU A 2 7.17 3.05 -2.26
C GLU A 2 6.10 4.11 -2.40
N PHE A 3 5.11 4.07 -1.52
CA PHE A 3 4.03 5.05 -1.50
C PHE A 3 3.88 5.60 -0.09
N LEU A 4 3.65 6.91 0.00
CA LEU A 4 3.33 7.58 1.25
C LEU A 4 1.98 8.27 1.08
N LEU A 5 1.00 7.84 1.87
CA LEU A 5 -0.37 8.34 1.75
C LEU A 5 -0.81 8.99 3.05
N CYS A 6 -1.35 10.19 2.95
CA CYS A 6 -1.93 10.87 4.11
C CYS A 6 -3.27 10.21 4.48
N ALA A 7 -3.36 9.67 5.69
CA ALA A 7 -4.60 9.12 6.21
C ALA A 7 -5.26 10.09 7.18
N LEU A 8 -6.58 10.19 7.13
CA LEU A 8 -7.32 11.15 7.94
C LEU A 8 -7.18 10.91 9.45
N ASP A 9 -7.03 9.66 9.84
CA ASP A 9 -6.95 9.26 11.25
C ASP A 9 -5.51 9.05 11.76
N CYS A 10 -4.51 9.37 10.94
CA CYS A 10 -3.11 9.14 11.28
C CYS A 10 -2.31 10.44 11.19
N ALA A 11 -1.45 10.67 12.20
CA ALA A 11 -0.56 11.82 12.22
C ALA A 11 0.61 11.65 11.25
N ILE A 12 0.98 10.40 10.96
CA ILE A 12 2.10 10.05 10.08
C ILE A 12 1.54 9.36 8.85
N PRO A 13 2.09 9.60 7.65
CA PRO A 13 1.59 8.95 6.44
C PRO A 13 1.63 7.42 6.51
N VAL A 14 0.65 6.79 5.87
CA VAL A 14 0.67 5.35 5.66
C VAL A 14 1.76 5.05 4.64
N GLU A 15 2.62 4.09 4.96
CA GLU A 15 3.76 3.73 4.14
C GLU A 15 3.52 2.37 3.51
N VAL A 16 3.58 2.30 2.18
CA VAL A 16 3.44 1.04 1.44
C VAL A 16 4.74 0.80 0.68
N THR A 17 5.38 -0.32 0.96
CA THR A 17 6.64 -0.70 0.31
C THR A 17 6.46 -2.00 -0.47
N LEU A 18 6.80 -1.95 -1.74
CA LEU A 18 6.82 -3.13 -2.60
C LEU A 18 8.17 -3.17 -3.29
N ASP A 19 9.08 -3.99 -2.77
CA ASP A 19 10.45 -4.09 -3.25
C ASP A 19 10.76 -5.56 -3.53
N GLU A 20 10.60 -5.97 -4.80
CA GLU A 20 10.80 -7.37 -5.16
C GLU A 20 12.29 -7.74 -5.19
N ASP A 21 13.18 -6.80 -5.43
CA ASP A 21 14.61 -7.06 -5.46
C ASP A 21 15.11 -7.55 -4.10
N ASN A 22 14.54 -7.02 -3.02
CA ASN A 22 14.91 -7.38 -1.66
C ASN A 22 13.86 -8.25 -0.96
N GLY A 23 12.79 -8.60 -1.68
CA GLY A 23 11.72 -9.40 -1.11
C GLY A 23 10.95 -8.69 0.00
N ARG A 24 10.83 -7.39 -0.07
CA ARG A 24 10.13 -6.59 0.94
C ARG A 24 8.74 -6.20 0.47
N TYR A 25 7.75 -6.69 1.19
CA TYR A 25 6.36 -6.33 0.94
C TYR A 25 5.76 -5.95 2.28
N MET A 26 5.45 -4.66 2.46
CA MET A 26 5.09 -4.13 3.76
C MET A 26 4.10 -2.98 3.66
N VAL A 27 3.15 -2.95 4.61
CA VAL A 27 2.28 -1.79 4.82
C VAL A 27 2.44 -1.37 6.28
N ARG A 28 2.68 -0.09 6.51
CA ARG A 28 2.90 0.44 7.85
C ARG A 28 2.02 1.65 8.11
N LYS A 29 1.23 1.57 9.18
CA LYS A 29 0.50 2.73 9.73
C LYS A 29 1.28 3.28 10.91
N SER A 30 1.07 4.56 11.19
CA SER A 30 1.93 5.35 12.07
C SER A 30 2.14 4.78 13.48
N ASP A 31 1.16 4.11 14.01
CA ASP A 31 1.20 3.66 15.41
C ASP A 31 1.27 2.14 15.56
N THR A 32 1.55 1.44 14.46
CA THR A 32 1.63 -0.02 14.45
C THR A 32 3.01 -0.47 13.97
N SER A 33 3.35 -1.73 14.27
CA SER A 33 4.60 -2.32 13.82
C SER A 33 4.62 -2.65 12.33
N GLY A 34 3.49 -2.47 11.63
CA GLY A 34 3.37 -2.77 10.22
C GLY A 34 2.96 -4.20 9.94
N GLU A 35 2.51 -4.42 8.72
CA GLU A 35 2.15 -5.75 8.23
C GLU A 35 3.15 -6.16 7.16
N PHE A 36 3.68 -7.37 7.27
CA PHE A 36 4.66 -7.91 6.33
C PHE A 36 4.03 -9.03 5.52
N PHE A 37 4.39 -9.10 4.25
CA PHE A 37 3.84 -10.08 3.32
C PHE A 37 4.96 -10.82 2.60
N ASN A 38 4.67 -12.01 2.12
CA ASN A 38 5.64 -12.82 1.40
C ASN A 38 5.63 -12.57 -0.10
N THR A 39 4.51 -12.05 -0.63
CA THR A 39 4.37 -11.77 -2.06
C THR A 39 3.64 -10.46 -2.29
N ALA A 40 3.80 -9.91 -3.49
CA ALA A 40 3.09 -8.70 -3.88
C ALA A 40 1.57 -8.91 -3.89
N ASP A 41 1.12 -10.10 -4.29
CA ASP A 41 -0.30 -10.42 -4.31
C ASP A 41 -0.93 -10.34 -2.94
N GLU A 42 -0.25 -10.86 -1.93
CA GLU A 42 -0.72 -10.79 -0.54
C GLU A 42 -0.83 -9.35 -0.07
N LEU A 43 0.17 -8.53 -0.39
CA LEU A 43 0.17 -7.11 -0.06
C LEU A 43 -1.02 -6.40 -0.69
N ILE A 44 -1.22 -6.59 -1.97
CA ILE A 44 -2.27 -5.90 -2.72
C ILE A 44 -3.65 -6.34 -2.26
N ASP A 45 -3.85 -7.63 -2.02
CA ASP A 45 -5.12 -8.14 -1.52
C ASP A 45 -5.44 -7.55 -0.14
N TRP A 46 -4.44 -7.46 0.73
CA TRP A 46 -4.62 -6.88 2.06
C TRP A 46 -5.07 -5.42 1.97
N ILE A 47 -4.43 -4.66 1.07
CA ILE A 47 -4.78 -3.26 0.86
C ILE A 47 -6.23 -3.12 0.41
N LYS A 48 -6.64 -3.95 -0.55
CA LYS A 48 -8.02 -3.90 -1.06
C LYS A 48 -9.05 -4.26 -0.01
N GLN A 49 -8.70 -5.14 0.94
CA GLN A 49 -9.62 -5.57 1.98
C GLN A 49 -9.68 -4.61 3.16
N ASN A 50 -8.59 -3.89 3.43
CA ASN A 50 -8.47 -3.10 4.66
C ASN A 50 -8.51 -1.59 4.45
N PHE A 51 -8.26 -1.11 3.24
CA PHE A 51 -8.27 0.31 2.94
C PHE A 51 -9.38 0.69 1.99
N THR A 52 -9.96 1.88 2.21
CA THR A 52 -10.91 2.51 1.29
C THR A 52 -10.45 3.92 1.01
N GLU A 53 -10.93 4.49 -0.09
CA GLU A 53 -10.57 5.86 -0.47
C GLU A 53 -10.95 6.90 0.58
N GLU A 54 -11.99 6.60 1.37
CA GLU A 54 -12.51 7.53 2.38
C GLU A 54 -11.55 7.72 3.55
N GLN A 55 -10.61 6.81 3.74
CA GLN A 55 -9.64 6.86 4.84
C GLN A 55 -8.50 7.85 4.57
N PHE A 56 -8.36 8.32 3.35
CA PHE A 56 -7.21 9.12 2.95
C PHE A 56 -7.57 10.59 2.72
N CYS A 57 -6.60 11.46 3.01
CA CYS A 57 -6.76 12.91 2.82
C CYS A 57 -7.00 13.25 1.36
N THR A 58 -6.32 12.54 0.45
CA THR A 58 -6.41 12.74 -0.99
C THR A 58 -6.75 11.41 -1.65
N PRO A 59 -8.05 11.17 -1.93
CA PRO A 59 -8.46 9.90 -2.55
C PRO A 59 -7.75 9.60 -3.87
N GLU A 60 -7.36 10.62 -4.62
CA GLU A 60 -6.65 10.46 -5.89
C GLU A 60 -5.30 9.77 -5.70
N GLU A 61 -4.62 10.03 -4.58
CA GLU A 61 -3.36 9.35 -4.30
C GLU A 61 -3.56 7.87 -4.09
N PHE A 62 -4.63 7.50 -3.39
CA PHE A 62 -4.98 6.11 -3.16
C PHE A 62 -5.32 5.42 -4.49
N HIS A 63 -6.12 6.05 -5.33
CA HIS A 63 -6.46 5.51 -6.64
C HIS A 63 -5.24 5.36 -7.53
N GLY A 64 -4.33 6.34 -7.49
CA GLY A 64 -3.07 6.28 -8.25
C GLY A 64 -2.21 5.11 -7.80
N MET A 65 -2.12 4.88 -6.50
CA MET A 65 -1.38 3.73 -5.97
C MET A 65 -2.00 2.42 -6.44
N LEU A 66 -3.31 2.27 -6.33
CA LEU A 66 -3.99 1.05 -6.77
C LEU A 66 -3.77 0.80 -8.25
N LYS A 67 -3.78 1.84 -9.06
CA LYS A 67 -3.54 1.72 -10.48
C LYS A 67 -2.13 1.20 -10.77
N GLN A 68 -1.13 1.75 -10.07
CA GLN A 68 0.25 1.30 -10.24
C GLN A 68 0.44 -0.14 -9.76
N LEU A 69 -0.20 -0.52 -8.66
CA LEU A 69 -0.15 -1.88 -8.16
C LEU A 69 -0.80 -2.86 -9.14
N LYS A 70 -1.90 -2.46 -9.76
CA LYS A 70 -2.57 -3.27 -10.75
C LYS A 70 -1.69 -3.45 -12.00
N GLU A 71 -1.06 -2.39 -12.46
CA GLU A 71 -0.12 -2.45 -13.58
C GLU A 71 1.05 -3.37 -13.28
N TYR A 72 1.53 -3.33 -12.05
CA TYR A 72 2.59 -4.24 -11.60
C TYR A 72 2.12 -5.70 -11.69
N GLN A 73 0.92 -6.00 -11.21
CA GLN A 73 0.38 -7.34 -11.29
C GLN A 73 0.24 -7.83 -12.74
N GLU A 74 -0.25 -6.97 -13.61
CA GLU A 74 -0.42 -7.32 -15.02
C GLU A 74 0.91 -7.57 -15.73
N GLN A 75 1.96 -6.89 -15.29
CA GLN A 75 3.28 -7.02 -15.87
C GLN A 75 3.98 -8.33 -15.48
N TYR A 76 3.75 -8.80 -14.26
CA TYR A 76 4.44 -9.97 -13.71
C TYR A 76 3.57 -11.22 -13.61
N PHE A 77 2.33 -11.12 -13.96
CA PHE A 77 1.40 -12.22 -14.02
C PHE A 77 0.65 -12.20 -15.34
#